data_e285a16ae6bc1ba84d04bd1e51f94252
#
_entry.id   e285a16ae6bc1ba84d04bd1e51f94252
#
_cell.length_a   1.000
_cell.length_b   1.000
_cell.length_c   1.000
_cell.angle_alpha   90.00
_cell.angle_beta   90.00
_cell.angle_gamma   90.00
#
_symmetry.space_group_name_H-M   'P 1'
#
loop_
_entity.id
_entity.type
_entity.pdbx_description
1 polymer ?
#
loop_
_entity_poly.entity_id
_entity_poly.type
_entity_poly.pdbx_seq_one_letter_code
_entity_poly.pdbx_strand_id
1 'polypeptide(L)'
;MTVARTFEVQDPTVAPEVSEAADAPLDGFRIGVTSHRRSRDLIEALERRGASVLHAPALKIAPVQEDMVLIEDTRTIIAAKPDICIATTAYGMRRWCEAADSFGIGEQLLDALSACRMFVRGPKARGAVRAAGLADVGISSDETTATLVDMLLAEGVRGKTVAVQLHGYTDVRQLERLRMSGATVLTVTPYRWVKPDGEDKLPRLIEAVVGGNLDVLTFTSAPAVDAMWSTAHEMGLYRQLIEALKGPVTVAAVGPVTAQPLVDAGLTPLIPDRYRMGALIRLVTEHLSLNHVRRLETKSATIELRGRCLRINGEVIDLAPAPLLLLRALLGAGGAVLSREALSDLLDLRGSVHALDMTVSRLRSSLPDGKLVETVVKRGYRLRA
;
A
#
# COMPACT_ATOMS: atom_id res chain seq x y z
N MET A 1 -12.20 -8.38 81.01
CA MET A 1 -12.33 -7.41 79.94
C MET A 1 -11.41 -7.85 78.81
N THR A 2 -11.98 -8.55 77.83
CA THR A 2 -11.24 -9.17 76.75
C THR A 2 -11.45 -8.30 75.53
N VAL A 3 -10.38 -7.73 74.95
CA VAL A 3 -10.40 -6.89 73.74
C VAL A 3 -10.28 -7.83 72.55
N ALA A 4 -11.36 -7.88 71.75
CA ALA A 4 -11.38 -8.57 70.47
C ALA A 4 -10.64 -7.73 69.44
N ARG A 5 -9.61 -8.29 68.78
CA ARG A 5 -8.97 -7.75 67.57
C ARG A 5 -9.76 -8.22 66.36
N THR A 6 -10.35 -7.25 65.65
CA THR A 6 -10.97 -7.45 64.34
C THR A 6 -9.85 -7.55 63.27
N PHE A 7 -9.79 -8.65 62.57
CA PHE A 7 -8.96 -8.79 61.39
C PHE A 7 -9.76 -8.27 60.18
N GLU A 8 -9.30 -7.21 59.51
CA GLU A 8 -9.79 -6.80 58.22
C GLU A 8 -9.33 -7.83 57.18
N VAL A 9 -10.31 -8.44 56.53
CA VAL A 9 -10.10 -9.28 55.35
C VAL A 9 -9.92 -8.36 54.16
N GLN A 10 -8.72 -8.34 53.58
CA GLN A 10 -8.46 -7.68 52.30
C GLN A 10 -9.16 -8.48 51.19
N ASP A 11 -10.00 -7.77 50.41
CA ASP A 11 -10.70 -8.25 49.24
C ASP A 11 -9.70 -8.54 48.10
N PRO A 12 -9.64 -9.76 47.49
CA PRO A 12 -8.63 -10.13 46.50
C PRO A 12 -9.06 -9.79 45.06
N THR A 13 -9.93 -8.82 44.82
CA THR A 13 -10.46 -8.46 43.50
C THR A 13 -10.00 -7.09 42.97
N VAL A 14 -8.78 -6.68 43.21
CA VAL A 14 -8.15 -5.63 42.42
C VAL A 14 -7.20 -6.30 41.43
N ALA A 15 -7.72 -6.61 40.24
CA ALA A 15 -6.89 -6.92 39.10
C ALA A 15 -5.95 -5.72 38.84
N PRO A 16 -4.66 -5.92 38.54
CA PRO A 16 -3.77 -4.82 38.23
C PRO A 16 -4.34 -4.09 37.01
N GLU A 17 -4.50 -2.77 37.10
CA GLU A 17 -4.76 -1.91 35.97
C GLU A 17 -3.66 -2.17 34.95
N VAL A 18 -4.01 -2.90 33.88
CA VAL A 18 -3.18 -3.06 32.71
C VAL A 18 -3.08 -1.68 32.09
N SER A 19 -1.91 -1.08 32.21
CA SER A 19 -1.56 0.18 31.59
C SER A 19 -2.01 0.17 30.11
N GLU A 20 -2.95 1.02 29.72
CA GLU A 20 -3.46 1.21 28.37
C GLU A 20 -2.39 1.72 27.38
N ALA A 21 -1.12 1.79 27.79
CA ALA A 21 0.03 2.13 26.92
C ALA A 21 0.68 0.91 26.25
N ALA A 22 0.15 -0.29 26.44
CA ALA A 22 0.66 -1.50 25.82
C ALA A 22 -0.16 -1.81 24.54
N ASP A 23 0.51 -1.69 23.41
CA ASP A 23 0.22 -2.31 22.13
C ASP A 23 -0.55 -1.52 21.08
N ALA A 24 0.04 -0.40 20.67
CA ALA A 24 -0.16 0.03 19.30
C ALA A 24 0.67 -0.91 18.39
N PRO A 25 0.05 -1.83 17.64
CA PRO A 25 0.76 -2.92 16.96
C PRO A 25 1.74 -2.44 15.88
N LEU A 26 1.57 -1.20 15.41
CA LEU A 26 2.44 -0.55 14.42
C LEU A 26 3.40 0.49 15.01
N ASP A 27 3.47 0.57 16.33
CA ASP A 27 4.40 1.48 16.96
C ASP A 27 5.86 1.14 16.60
N GLY A 28 6.62 2.18 16.22
CA GLY A 28 7.98 2.07 15.71
C GLY A 28 8.09 1.79 14.21
N PHE A 29 6.99 1.52 13.51
CA PHE A 29 7.00 1.30 12.06
C PHE A 29 6.68 2.57 11.27
N ARG A 30 7.29 2.68 10.08
CA ARG A 30 7.11 3.79 9.15
C ARG A 30 6.47 3.28 7.86
N ILE A 31 5.33 3.85 7.47
CA ILE A 31 4.53 3.38 6.35
C ILE A 31 4.35 4.49 5.33
N GLY A 32 4.75 4.22 4.07
CA GLY A 32 4.50 5.09 2.94
C GLY A 32 3.08 4.90 2.38
N VAL A 33 2.36 6.00 2.17
CA VAL A 33 1.01 6.01 1.61
C VAL A 33 0.99 6.82 0.34
N THR A 34 0.72 6.17 -0.81
CA THR A 34 0.70 6.80 -2.15
C THR A 34 -0.69 7.22 -2.61
N SER A 35 -1.74 6.90 -1.84
CA SER A 35 -3.11 7.18 -2.23
C SER A 35 -3.47 8.65 -2.08
N HIS A 36 -4.25 9.18 -3.04
CA HIS A 36 -4.90 10.48 -2.95
C HIS A 36 -6.32 10.34 -2.37
N ARG A 37 -7.12 9.43 -2.94
CA ARG A 37 -8.50 9.20 -2.49
C ARG A 37 -8.54 8.39 -1.21
N ARG A 38 -9.36 8.86 -0.24
CA ARG A 38 -9.51 8.20 1.06
C ARG A 38 -8.18 8.01 1.80
N SER A 39 -7.16 8.81 1.44
CA SER A 39 -5.87 8.78 2.12
C SER A 39 -6.01 9.06 3.60
N ARG A 40 -6.89 10.01 3.97
CA ARG A 40 -7.16 10.35 5.37
C ARG A 40 -7.62 9.12 6.16
N ASP A 41 -8.61 8.37 5.66
CA ASP A 41 -9.11 7.15 6.33
C ASP A 41 -7.99 6.12 6.54
N LEU A 42 -7.10 5.96 5.54
CA LEU A 42 -5.98 5.02 5.61
C LEU A 42 -4.93 5.50 6.61
N ILE A 43 -4.53 6.76 6.53
CA ILE A 43 -3.53 7.37 7.42
C ILE A 43 -3.99 7.30 8.87
N GLU A 44 -5.17 7.83 9.19
CA GLU A 44 -5.73 7.80 10.54
C GLU A 44 -5.85 6.38 11.10
N ALA A 45 -6.19 5.40 10.26
CA ALA A 45 -6.28 4.02 10.69
C ALA A 45 -4.91 3.37 10.99
N LEU A 46 -3.86 3.76 10.27
CA LEU A 46 -2.48 3.32 10.54
C LEU A 46 -1.90 4.04 11.76
N GLU A 47 -2.11 5.35 11.87
CA GLU A 47 -1.63 6.17 13.00
C GLU A 47 -2.29 5.78 14.32
N ARG A 48 -3.60 5.48 14.34
CA ARG A 48 -4.27 4.92 15.53
C ARG A 48 -3.69 3.58 15.97
N ARG A 49 -2.96 2.88 15.12
CA ARG A 49 -2.22 1.66 15.44
C ARG A 49 -0.76 1.91 15.80
N GLY A 50 -0.35 3.19 15.85
CA GLY A 50 0.99 3.61 16.25
C GLY A 50 1.97 3.82 15.11
N ALA A 51 1.60 3.64 13.84
CA ALA A 51 2.51 3.87 12.73
C ALA A 51 2.85 5.35 12.54
N SER A 52 4.09 5.64 12.15
CA SER A 52 4.45 6.91 11.51
C SER A 52 4.14 6.81 10.01
N VAL A 53 3.35 7.74 9.48
CA VAL A 53 2.95 7.72 8.07
C VAL A 53 3.62 8.81 7.26
N LEU A 54 4.27 8.42 6.16
CA LEU A 54 4.76 9.34 5.14
C LEU A 54 3.77 9.36 3.97
N HIS A 55 2.97 10.43 3.87
CA HIS A 55 1.96 10.57 2.83
C HIS A 55 2.49 11.37 1.64
N ALA A 56 2.54 10.71 0.49
CA ALA A 56 2.91 11.32 -0.78
C ALA A 56 1.97 10.80 -1.89
N PRO A 57 0.87 11.51 -2.18
CA PRO A 57 -0.02 11.13 -3.28
C PRO A 57 0.78 11.06 -4.58
N ALA A 58 0.84 9.89 -5.19
CA ALA A 58 1.54 9.72 -6.47
C ALA A 58 0.80 10.42 -7.62
N LEU A 59 -0.53 10.45 -7.51
CA LEU A 59 -1.41 11.09 -8.48
C LEU A 59 -2.59 11.73 -7.76
N LYS A 60 -3.12 12.82 -8.32
CA LYS A 60 -4.42 13.39 -7.95
C LYS A 60 -5.42 13.24 -9.11
N ILE A 61 -6.70 13.34 -8.80
CA ILE A 61 -7.73 13.41 -9.83
C ILE A 61 -7.78 14.88 -10.31
N ALA A 62 -7.70 15.08 -11.63
CA ALA A 62 -7.86 16.40 -12.21
C ALA A 62 -9.24 16.98 -11.86
N PRO A 63 -9.34 18.28 -11.54
CA PRO A 63 -10.61 18.97 -11.47
C PRO A 63 -11.35 18.87 -12.80
N VAL A 64 -12.65 18.56 -12.77
CA VAL A 64 -13.45 18.28 -13.98
C VAL A 64 -14.10 19.56 -14.53
N GLN A 65 -13.76 20.72 -14.05
CA GLN A 65 -14.52 21.95 -14.31
C GLN A 65 -14.57 22.38 -15.79
N GLU A 66 -13.77 21.78 -16.70
CA GLU A 66 -13.77 22.13 -18.13
C GLU A 66 -13.38 20.95 -19.04
N ASP A 67 -13.83 19.73 -18.75
CA ASP A 67 -13.46 18.60 -19.61
C ASP A 67 -14.36 18.52 -20.85
N MET A 68 -14.11 19.39 -21.81
CA MET A 68 -14.81 19.37 -23.11
C MET A 68 -14.70 18.03 -23.82
N VAL A 69 -13.61 17.29 -23.60
CA VAL A 69 -13.43 15.94 -24.15
C VAL A 69 -14.43 14.97 -23.55
N LEU A 70 -14.66 15.02 -22.23
CA LEU A 70 -15.66 14.19 -21.57
C LEU A 70 -17.07 14.45 -22.14
N ILE A 71 -17.40 15.70 -22.40
CA ILE A 71 -18.71 16.06 -22.95
C ILE A 71 -18.85 15.64 -24.39
N GLU A 72 -17.81 15.77 -25.20
CA GLU A 72 -17.80 15.31 -26.59
C GLU A 72 -17.90 13.79 -26.69
N ASP A 73 -17.12 13.06 -25.88
CA ASP A 73 -17.24 11.60 -25.76
C ASP A 73 -18.67 11.20 -25.35
N THR A 74 -19.27 11.94 -24.40
CA THR A 74 -20.63 11.68 -23.92
C THR A 74 -21.66 11.89 -25.03
N ARG A 75 -21.56 12.99 -25.77
CA ARG A 75 -22.45 13.26 -26.94
C ARG A 75 -22.32 12.19 -28.01
N THR A 76 -21.08 11.76 -28.28
CA THR A 76 -20.81 10.68 -29.22
C THR A 76 -21.48 9.37 -28.79
N ILE A 77 -21.42 9.03 -27.51
CA ILE A 77 -22.08 7.84 -26.95
C ILE A 77 -23.60 7.96 -27.05
N ILE A 78 -24.17 9.12 -26.67
CA ILE A 78 -25.60 9.39 -26.78
C ILE A 78 -26.09 9.22 -28.23
N ALA A 79 -25.38 9.81 -29.20
CA ALA A 79 -25.71 9.74 -30.63
C ALA A 79 -25.61 8.33 -31.20
N ALA A 80 -24.61 7.55 -30.72
CA ALA A 80 -24.36 6.19 -31.20
C ALA A 80 -25.35 5.17 -30.66
N LYS A 81 -26.07 5.47 -29.58
CA LYS A 81 -27.02 4.53 -28.90
C LYS A 81 -26.42 3.15 -28.74
N PRO A 82 -25.43 2.96 -27.87
CA PRO A 82 -24.67 1.72 -27.78
C PRO A 82 -25.56 0.52 -27.43
N ASP A 83 -25.22 -0.65 -27.97
CA ASP A 83 -25.87 -1.93 -27.60
C ASP A 83 -25.47 -2.37 -26.21
N ILE A 84 -24.23 -2.06 -25.83
CA ILE A 84 -23.60 -2.50 -24.59
C ILE A 84 -22.86 -1.33 -23.95
N CYS A 85 -22.96 -1.21 -22.60
CA CYS A 85 -22.12 -0.31 -21.83
C CYS A 85 -21.39 -1.05 -20.72
N ILE A 86 -20.10 -0.79 -20.53
CA ILE A 86 -19.27 -1.29 -19.46
C ILE A 86 -18.98 -0.17 -18.45
N ALA A 87 -19.49 -0.31 -17.21
CA ALA A 87 -19.16 0.57 -16.10
C ALA A 87 -18.06 -0.04 -15.24
N THR A 88 -16.86 0.57 -15.26
CA THR A 88 -15.69 0.01 -14.55
C THR A 88 -15.57 0.49 -13.11
N THR A 89 -16.01 1.71 -12.77
CA THR A 89 -15.89 2.24 -11.42
C THR A 89 -17.11 3.04 -10.95
N ALA A 90 -17.43 2.91 -9.67
CA ALA A 90 -18.49 3.71 -9.06
C ALA A 90 -18.22 5.21 -9.12
N TYR A 91 -16.95 5.60 -8.94
CA TYR A 91 -16.57 7.01 -9.01
C TYR A 91 -16.72 7.55 -10.43
N GLY A 92 -16.24 6.81 -11.44
CA GLY A 92 -16.39 7.20 -12.84
C GLY A 92 -17.85 7.33 -13.26
N MET A 93 -18.69 6.37 -12.87
CA MET A 93 -20.12 6.44 -13.18
C MET A 93 -20.79 7.68 -12.59
N ARG A 94 -20.56 7.97 -11.31
CA ARG A 94 -21.11 9.19 -10.69
C ARG A 94 -20.61 10.46 -11.35
N ARG A 95 -19.29 10.55 -11.60
CA ARG A 95 -18.70 11.73 -12.26
C ARG A 95 -19.21 11.94 -13.67
N TRP A 96 -19.46 10.86 -14.40
CA TRP A 96 -20.03 10.92 -15.73
C TRP A 96 -21.45 11.51 -15.73
N CYS A 97 -22.32 11.00 -14.85
CA CYS A 97 -23.67 11.55 -14.67
C CYS A 97 -23.62 13.01 -14.21
N GLU A 98 -22.84 13.34 -13.17
CA GLU A 98 -22.69 14.72 -12.69
C GLU A 98 -22.22 15.70 -13.77
N ALA A 99 -21.24 15.28 -14.61
CA ALA A 99 -20.76 16.10 -15.71
C ALA A 99 -21.83 16.27 -16.78
N ALA A 100 -22.52 15.21 -17.18
CA ALA A 100 -23.62 15.27 -18.13
C ALA A 100 -24.76 16.20 -17.67
N ASP A 101 -25.13 16.09 -16.38
CA ASP A 101 -26.14 16.97 -15.75
C ASP A 101 -25.70 18.43 -15.79
N SER A 102 -24.44 18.71 -15.47
CA SER A 102 -23.88 20.08 -15.48
C SER A 102 -23.93 20.76 -16.86
N PHE A 103 -23.91 19.95 -17.93
CA PHE A 103 -24.00 20.41 -19.32
C PHE A 103 -25.39 20.24 -19.94
N GLY A 104 -26.40 19.89 -19.15
CA GLY A 104 -27.78 19.76 -19.58
C GLY A 104 -28.09 18.59 -20.52
N ILE A 105 -27.22 17.56 -20.50
CA ILE A 105 -27.37 16.33 -21.31
C ILE A 105 -27.55 15.07 -20.45
N GLY A 106 -27.83 15.22 -19.15
CA GLY A 106 -27.95 14.12 -18.21
C GLY A 106 -29.09 13.17 -18.53
N GLU A 107 -30.29 13.69 -18.79
CA GLU A 107 -31.44 12.87 -19.20
C GLU A 107 -31.16 12.07 -20.47
N GLN A 108 -30.58 12.73 -21.48
CA GLN A 108 -30.24 12.07 -22.75
C GLN A 108 -29.21 10.95 -22.56
N LEU A 109 -28.23 11.14 -21.65
CA LEU A 109 -27.28 10.10 -21.27
C LEU A 109 -27.98 8.92 -20.60
N LEU A 110 -28.82 9.18 -19.60
CA LEU A 110 -29.55 8.13 -18.89
C LEU A 110 -30.48 7.34 -19.83
N ASP A 111 -31.17 8.01 -20.74
CA ASP A 111 -31.97 7.37 -21.76
C ASP A 111 -31.15 6.44 -22.66
N ALA A 112 -30.00 6.91 -23.15
CA ALA A 112 -29.10 6.10 -23.96
C ALA A 112 -28.55 4.89 -23.20
N LEU A 113 -28.19 5.07 -21.91
CA LEU A 113 -27.69 4.00 -21.05
C LEU A 113 -28.77 3.02 -20.60
N SER A 114 -30.00 3.47 -20.44
CA SER A 114 -31.12 2.59 -20.07
C SER A 114 -31.54 1.66 -21.23
N ALA A 115 -31.33 2.09 -22.45
CA ALA A 115 -31.61 1.33 -23.66
C ALA A 115 -30.54 0.26 -23.96
N CYS A 116 -29.34 0.37 -23.39
CA CYS A 116 -28.26 -0.59 -23.62
C CYS A 116 -28.16 -1.66 -22.53
N ARG A 117 -27.45 -2.76 -22.85
CA ARG A 117 -27.11 -3.80 -21.86
C ARG A 117 -25.93 -3.32 -21.03
N MET A 118 -26.18 -3.06 -19.74
CA MET A 118 -25.17 -2.56 -18.83
C MET A 118 -24.41 -3.70 -18.14
N PHE A 119 -23.10 -3.72 -18.27
CA PHE A 119 -22.18 -4.62 -17.54
C PHE A 119 -21.33 -3.84 -16.55
N VAL A 120 -21.09 -4.41 -15.38
CA VAL A 120 -20.38 -3.76 -14.28
C VAL A 120 -19.19 -4.57 -13.82
N ARG A 121 -18.05 -3.91 -13.59
CA ARG A 121 -16.82 -4.58 -13.19
C ARG A 121 -16.90 -5.18 -11.79
N GLY A 122 -17.64 -4.58 -10.87
CA GLY A 122 -17.72 -5.05 -9.51
C GLY A 122 -18.86 -4.45 -8.70
N PRO A 123 -19.06 -4.88 -7.42
CA PRO A 123 -20.19 -4.46 -6.59
C PRO A 123 -20.30 -2.95 -6.38
N LYS A 124 -19.15 -2.25 -6.34
CA LYS A 124 -19.15 -0.78 -6.19
C LYS A 124 -19.67 -0.07 -7.43
N ALA A 125 -19.27 -0.54 -8.63
CA ALA A 125 -19.79 -0.03 -9.90
C ALA A 125 -21.29 -0.32 -10.04
N ARG A 126 -21.74 -1.54 -9.68
CA ARG A 126 -23.14 -1.92 -9.62
C ARG A 126 -23.98 -0.98 -8.76
N GLY A 127 -23.48 -0.65 -7.56
CA GLY A 127 -24.16 0.28 -6.67
C GLY A 127 -24.33 1.67 -7.28
N ALA A 128 -23.34 2.18 -8.02
CA ALA A 128 -23.42 3.48 -8.67
C ALA A 128 -24.36 3.47 -9.90
N VAL A 129 -24.35 2.40 -10.69
CA VAL A 129 -25.27 2.20 -11.81
C VAL A 129 -26.71 2.21 -11.33
N ARG A 130 -27.03 1.44 -10.26
CA ARG A 130 -28.37 1.40 -9.66
C ARG A 130 -28.78 2.71 -9.02
N ALA A 131 -27.85 3.44 -8.39
CA ALA A 131 -28.12 4.76 -7.82
C ALA A 131 -28.44 5.80 -8.91
N ALA A 132 -27.99 5.59 -10.15
CA ALA A 132 -28.36 6.40 -11.33
C ALA A 132 -29.69 5.95 -11.98
N GLY A 133 -30.43 5.02 -11.38
CA GLY A 133 -31.69 4.50 -11.93
C GLY A 133 -31.53 3.45 -13.05
N LEU A 134 -30.31 2.96 -13.28
CA LEU A 134 -30.00 2.01 -14.34
C LEU A 134 -29.96 0.56 -13.82
N ALA A 135 -30.23 -0.42 -14.70
CA ALA A 135 -30.14 -1.85 -14.38
C ALA A 135 -28.91 -2.49 -15.02
N ASP A 136 -28.18 -3.30 -14.28
CA ASP A 136 -27.09 -4.12 -14.80
C ASP A 136 -27.58 -5.50 -15.20
N VAL A 137 -27.02 -6.08 -16.27
CA VAL A 137 -27.32 -7.44 -16.76
C VAL A 137 -26.17 -8.42 -16.50
N GLY A 138 -24.98 -7.94 -16.14
CA GLY A 138 -23.82 -8.78 -15.85
C GLY A 138 -22.79 -8.09 -14.96
N ILE A 139 -22.05 -8.90 -14.19
CA ILE A 139 -20.97 -8.45 -13.31
C ILE A 139 -19.79 -9.40 -13.43
N SER A 140 -18.56 -8.87 -13.43
CA SER A 140 -17.35 -9.67 -13.38
C SER A 140 -17.26 -10.45 -12.06
N SER A 141 -16.89 -11.72 -12.14
CA SER A 141 -16.74 -12.60 -10.96
C SER A 141 -15.51 -12.25 -10.11
N ASP A 142 -14.50 -11.64 -10.71
CA ASP A 142 -13.19 -11.30 -10.10
C ASP A 142 -12.90 -9.79 -10.05
N GLU A 143 -13.89 -8.98 -10.33
CA GLU A 143 -13.79 -7.51 -10.36
C GLU A 143 -12.76 -6.98 -11.41
N THR A 144 -12.46 -7.75 -12.48
CA THR A 144 -11.56 -7.32 -13.56
C THR A 144 -12.31 -6.93 -14.85
N THR A 145 -11.69 -6.06 -15.65
CA THR A 145 -12.20 -5.70 -17.00
C THR A 145 -12.00 -6.87 -17.96
N ALA A 146 -10.95 -7.67 -17.78
CA ALA A 146 -10.66 -8.82 -18.61
C ALA A 146 -11.81 -9.84 -18.59
N THR A 147 -12.28 -10.23 -17.41
CA THR A 147 -13.41 -11.14 -17.24
C THR A 147 -14.71 -10.57 -17.83
N LEU A 148 -14.97 -9.25 -17.72
CA LEU A 148 -16.12 -8.65 -18.42
C LEU A 148 -16.00 -8.78 -19.94
N VAL A 149 -14.81 -8.52 -20.48
CA VAL A 149 -14.56 -8.67 -21.92
C VAL A 149 -14.70 -10.13 -22.34
N ASP A 150 -14.22 -11.10 -21.56
CA ASP A 150 -14.42 -12.53 -21.83
C ASP A 150 -15.91 -12.89 -21.90
N MET A 151 -16.72 -12.41 -20.95
CA MET A 151 -18.17 -12.61 -20.97
C MET A 151 -18.81 -12.05 -22.23
N LEU A 152 -18.45 -10.83 -22.63
CA LEU A 152 -18.99 -10.19 -23.83
C LEU A 152 -18.56 -10.90 -25.12
N LEU A 153 -17.32 -11.37 -25.20
CA LEU A 153 -16.81 -12.12 -26.34
C LEU A 153 -17.51 -13.48 -26.48
N ALA A 154 -17.80 -14.14 -25.37
CA ALA A 154 -18.56 -15.39 -25.35
C ALA A 154 -20.01 -15.21 -25.86
N GLU A 155 -20.64 -14.06 -25.58
CA GLU A 155 -21.98 -13.72 -26.08
C GLU A 155 -21.98 -13.21 -27.53
N GLY A 156 -20.83 -12.82 -28.06
CA GLY A 156 -20.67 -12.25 -29.41
C GLY A 156 -20.92 -10.75 -29.47
N VAL A 157 -19.91 -10.01 -29.94
CA VAL A 157 -19.92 -8.53 -30.03
C VAL A 157 -19.81 -8.00 -31.46
N ARG A 158 -19.73 -8.89 -32.45
CA ARG A 158 -19.58 -8.50 -33.84
C ARG A 158 -20.74 -7.61 -34.32
N GLY A 159 -20.40 -6.43 -34.88
CA GLY A 159 -21.36 -5.44 -35.37
C GLY A 159 -22.07 -4.66 -34.26
N LYS A 160 -21.74 -4.89 -32.97
CA LYS A 160 -22.31 -4.15 -31.84
C LYS A 160 -21.46 -2.94 -31.49
N THR A 161 -22.11 -1.90 -30.99
CA THR A 161 -21.46 -0.71 -30.42
C THR A 161 -21.34 -0.91 -28.90
N VAL A 162 -20.10 -0.87 -28.40
CA VAL A 162 -19.75 -1.06 -26.99
C VAL A 162 -19.19 0.24 -26.44
N ALA A 163 -19.91 0.87 -25.51
CA ALA A 163 -19.41 2.02 -24.75
C ALA A 163 -18.66 1.54 -23.50
N VAL A 164 -17.48 2.09 -23.23
CA VAL A 164 -16.67 1.72 -22.08
C VAL A 164 -16.34 2.94 -21.22
N GLN A 165 -16.87 2.97 -20.00
CA GLN A 165 -16.48 3.96 -19.00
C GLN A 165 -15.11 3.59 -18.43
N LEU A 166 -14.09 4.33 -18.81
CA LEU A 166 -12.72 4.15 -18.36
C LEU A 166 -12.53 4.69 -16.92
N HIS A 167 -11.47 4.24 -16.26
CA HIS A 167 -11.19 4.57 -14.86
C HIS A 167 -9.88 5.36 -14.67
N GLY A 168 -9.56 6.22 -15.65
CA GLY A 168 -8.32 6.99 -15.64
C GLY A 168 -7.07 6.20 -16.06
N TYR A 169 -7.17 4.88 -16.12
CA TYR A 169 -6.21 3.94 -16.71
C TYR A 169 -6.91 3.22 -17.85
N THR A 170 -6.29 3.23 -19.02
CA THR A 170 -6.84 2.57 -20.20
C THR A 170 -6.21 1.20 -20.35
N ASP A 171 -6.98 0.15 -20.13
CA ASP A 171 -6.59 -1.21 -20.50
C ASP A 171 -6.75 -1.40 -22.01
N VAL A 172 -5.78 -0.86 -22.74
CA VAL A 172 -5.77 -0.86 -24.22
C VAL A 172 -5.96 -2.27 -24.78
N ARG A 173 -5.36 -3.27 -24.14
CA ARG A 173 -5.45 -4.68 -24.57
C ARG A 173 -6.90 -5.18 -24.57
N GLN A 174 -7.70 -4.84 -23.58
CA GLN A 174 -9.09 -5.27 -23.52
C GLN A 174 -9.96 -4.54 -24.55
N LEU A 175 -9.70 -3.25 -24.79
CA LEU A 175 -10.40 -2.50 -25.84
C LEU A 175 -10.08 -3.05 -27.23
N GLU A 176 -8.83 -3.42 -27.49
CA GLU A 176 -8.42 -4.02 -28.75
C GLU A 176 -9.05 -5.39 -28.96
N ARG A 177 -9.16 -6.24 -27.94
CA ARG A 177 -9.86 -7.52 -28.02
C ARG A 177 -11.31 -7.35 -28.50
N LEU A 178 -12.03 -6.35 -27.99
CA LEU A 178 -13.39 -6.05 -28.44
C LEU A 178 -13.39 -5.59 -29.90
N ARG A 179 -12.47 -4.68 -30.31
CA ARG A 179 -12.35 -4.19 -31.67
C ARG A 179 -12.02 -5.31 -32.66
N MET A 180 -11.05 -6.15 -32.33
CA MET A 180 -10.64 -7.31 -33.15
C MET A 180 -11.76 -8.33 -33.31
N SER A 181 -12.69 -8.39 -32.37
CA SER A 181 -13.89 -9.24 -32.43
C SER A 181 -15.04 -8.61 -33.21
N GLY A 182 -14.80 -7.44 -33.84
CA GLY A 182 -15.74 -6.76 -34.73
C GLY A 182 -16.71 -5.83 -34.02
N ALA A 183 -16.42 -5.38 -32.80
CA ALA A 183 -17.20 -4.34 -32.15
C ALA A 183 -16.72 -2.94 -32.50
N THR A 184 -17.65 -1.98 -32.56
CA THR A 184 -17.35 -0.55 -32.51
C THR A 184 -17.18 -0.15 -31.07
N VAL A 185 -15.98 0.27 -30.66
CA VAL A 185 -15.68 0.60 -29.25
C VAL A 185 -15.59 2.10 -29.06
N LEU A 186 -16.52 2.65 -28.29
CA LEU A 186 -16.52 4.03 -27.81
C LEU A 186 -16.03 4.08 -26.38
N THR A 187 -15.28 5.10 -26.00
CA THR A 187 -14.75 5.26 -24.66
C THR A 187 -15.13 6.60 -24.07
N VAL A 188 -15.33 6.63 -22.76
CA VAL A 188 -15.49 7.87 -22.02
C VAL A 188 -14.60 7.83 -20.78
N THR A 189 -13.89 8.92 -20.51
CA THR A 189 -12.96 9.04 -19.38
C THR A 189 -13.45 10.09 -18.39
N PRO A 190 -14.33 9.73 -17.43
CA PRO A 190 -14.98 10.69 -16.52
C PRO A 190 -14.04 11.38 -15.54
N TYR A 191 -12.82 10.91 -15.40
CA TYR A 191 -11.77 11.52 -14.60
C TYR A 191 -10.40 11.11 -15.10
N ARG A 192 -9.42 11.96 -14.89
CA ARG A 192 -8.02 11.70 -15.24
C ARG A 192 -7.15 11.79 -14.02
N TRP A 193 -6.11 10.99 -14.02
CA TRP A 193 -5.03 11.11 -13.06
C TRP A 193 -4.02 12.13 -13.58
N VAL A 194 -3.63 13.06 -12.71
CA VAL A 194 -2.57 14.05 -13.01
C VAL A 194 -1.56 14.05 -11.87
N LYS A 195 -0.34 14.45 -12.16
CA LYS A 195 0.66 14.68 -11.12
C LYS A 195 0.13 15.77 -10.16
N PRO A 196 0.32 15.64 -8.85
CA PRO A 196 0.02 16.71 -7.90
C PRO A 196 0.84 17.96 -8.23
N ASP A 197 0.25 19.16 -8.06
CA ASP A 197 0.96 20.41 -8.34
C ASP A 197 2.04 20.67 -7.29
N GLY A 198 3.21 21.09 -7.75
CA GLY A 198 4.19 21.86 -6.99
C GLY A 198 4.87 21.18 -5.82
N GLU A 199 4.88 19.86 -5.70
CA GLU A 199 5.40 19.21 -4.51
C GLU A 199 6.37 18.06 -4.76
N ASP A 200 7.54 18.16 -4.12
CA ASP A 200 8.56 17.10 -4.03
C ASP A 200 8.14 15.92 -3.12
N LYS A 201 6.86 15.73 -2.83
CA LYS A 201 6.42 14.68 -1.90
C LYS A 201 6.70 13.29 -2.42
N LEU A 202 6.38 13.03 -3.68
CA LEU A 202 6.65 11.73 -4.29
C LEU A 202 8.15 11.47 -4.46
N PRO A 203 8.97 12.44 -4.95
CA PRO A 203 10.42 12.31 -4.91
C PRO A 203 10.97 11.99 -3.52
N ARG A 204 10.55 12.72 -2.49
CA ARG A 204 10.97 12.46 -1.09
C ARG A 204 10.54 11.10 -0.58
N LEU A 205 9.37 10.62 -0.98
CA LEU A 205 8.92 9.26 -0.65
C LEU A 205 9.84 8.21 -1.31
N ILE A 206 10.21 8.42 -2.58
CA ILE A 206 11.14 7.55 -3.31
C ILE A 206 12.52 7.54 -2.60
N GLU A 207 13.04 8.70 -2.26
CA GLU A 207 14.29 8.81 -1.49
C GLU A 207 14.19 8.09 -0.13
N ALA A 208 13.06 8.22 0.56
CA ALA A 208 12.83 7.52 1.83
C ALA A 208 12.80 6.00 1.67
N VAL A 209 12.23 5.48 0.58
CA VAL A 209 12.25 4.04 0.25
C VAL A 209 13.69 3.60 -0.05
N VAL A 210 14.38 4.30 -0.95
CA VAL A 210 15.76 3.97 -1.37
C VAL A 210 16.73 4.04 -0.18
N GLY A 211 16.56 5.03 0.71
CA GLY A 211 17.33 5.19 1.94
C GLY A 211 16.95 4.20 3.06
N GLY A 212 16.03 3.26 2.82
CA GLY A 212 15.58 2.29 3.82
C GLY A 212 14.86 2.94 5.02
N ASN A 213 14.25 4.11 4.82
CA ASN A 213 13.57 4.87 5.87
C ASN A 213 12.09 4.51 6.04
N LEU A 214 11.61 3.50 5.31
CA LEU A 214 10.25 2.94 5.41
C LEU A 214 10.32 1.44 5.63
N ASP A 215 9.29 0.91 6.29
CA ASP A 215 9.10 -0.53 6.49
C ASP A 215 8.11 -1.09 5.46
N VAL A 216 7.09 -0.31 5.10
CA VAL A 216 6.07 -0.69 4.11
C VAL A 216 5.73 0.48 3.20
N LEU A 217 5.50 0.18 1.93
CA LEU A 217 4.94 1.09 0.95
C LEU A 217 3.59 0.56 0.46
N THR A 218 2.53 1.39 0.55
CA THR A 218 1.16 0.97 0.21
C THR A 218 0.64 1.62 -1.05
N PHE A 219 -0.06 0.81 -1.88
CA PHE A 219 -0.73 1.25 -3.10
C PHE A 219 -2.21 0.88 -3.09
N THR A 220 -3.07 1.81 -3.51
CA THR A 220 -4.51 1.60 -3.65
C THR A 220 -5.01 1.72 -5.09
N SER A 221 -4.12 1.99 -6.05
CA SER A 221 -4.43 2.03 -7.48
C SER A 221 -3.19 1.73 -8.33
N ALA A 222 -3.36 1.06 -9.46
CA ALA A 222 -2.28 0.77 -10.40
C ALA A 222 -1.64 2.06 -10.98
N PRO A 223 -2.40 3.10 -11.37
CA PRO A 223 -1.79 4.35 -11.83
C PRO A 223 -0.83 5.02 -10.84
N ALA A 224 -1.00 4.79 -9.54
CA ALA A 224 -0.07 5.31 -8.53
C ALA A 224 1.29 4.57 -8.58
N VAL A 225 1.30 3.30 -8.94
CA VAL A 225 2.53 2.52 -9.16
C VAL A 225 3.26 3.07 -10.40
N ASP A 226 2.53 3.22 -11.52
CA ASP A 226 3.09 3.73 -12.78
C ASP A 226 3.67 5.15 -12.61
N ALA A 227 2.97 6.01 -11.86
CA ALA A 227 3.47 7.35 -11.55
C ALA A 227 4.75 7.33 -10.71
N MET A 228 4.84 6.41 -9.74
CA MET A 228 6.06 6.22 -8.96
C MET A 228 7.22 5.73 -9.82
N TRP A 229 6.98 4.78 -10.74
CA TRP A 229 7.99 4.31 -11.69
C TRP A 229 8.49 5.44 -12.59
N SER A 230 7.57 6.23 -13.16
CA SER A 230 7.91 7.39 -14.00
C SER A 230 8.78 8.39 -13.24
N THR A 231 8.36 8.76 -12.02
CA THR A 231 9.11 9.70 -11.20
C THR A 231 10.49 9.14 -10.80
N ALA A 232 10.57 7.85 -10.46
CA ALA A 232 11.85 7.22 -10.13
C ALA A 232 12.80 7.17 -11.34
N HIS A 233 12.28 6.96 -12.56
CA HIS A 233 13.06 7.06 -13.79
C HIS A 233 13.57 8.51 -14.03
N GLU A 234 12.70 9.51 -13.86
CA GLU A 234 13.06 10.93 -13.97
C GLU A 234 14.17 11.31 -12.98
N MET A 235 14.16 10.73 -11.78
CA MET A 235 15.18 10.91 -10.74
C MET A 235 16.45 10.07 -10.94
N GLY A 236 16.47 9.11 -11.88
CA GLY A 236 17.56 8.14 -12.03
C GLY A 236 17.66 7.11 -10.88
N LEU A 237 16.61 6.96 -10.07
CA LEU A 237 16.59 6.10 -8.88
C LEU A 237 15.78 4.81 -9.07
N TYR A 238 15.28 4.53 -10.28
CA TYR A 238 14.40 3.38 -10.52
C TYR A 238 15.00 2.05 -10.08
N ARG A 239 16.28 1.78 -10.41
CA ARG A 239 16.96 0.54 -10.02
C ARG A 239 17.05 0.40 -8.50
N GLN A 240 17.50 1.46 -7.83
CA GLN A 240 17.64 1.49 -6.37
C GLN A 240 16.28 1.31 -5.67
N LEU A 241 15.22 1.92 -6.23
CA LEU A 241 13.86 1.76 -5.73
C LEU A 241 13.40 0.30 -5.83
N ILE A 242 13.58 -0.36 -6.99
CA ILE A 242 13.21 -1.76 -7.16
C ILE A 242 14.00 -2.66 -6.19
N GLU A 243 15.31 -2.45 -6.03
CA GLU A 243 16.11 -3.23 -5.08
C GLU A 243 15.65 -3.03 -3.62
N ALA A 244 15.31 -1.80 -3.23
CA ALA A 244 14.76 -1.53 -1.89
C ALA A 244 13.42 -2.25 -1.67
N LEU A 245 12.54 -2.29 -2.68
CA LEU A 245 11.25 -2.96 -2.64
C LEU A 245 11.33 -4.49 -2.77
N LYS A 246 12.43 -5.04 -3.30
CA LYS A 246 12.72 -6.48 -3.24
C LYS A 246 13.31 -6.92 -1.90
N GLY A 247 13.91 -6.00 -1.17
CA GLY A 247 14.66 -6.26 0.04
C GLY A 247 13.97 -5.74 1.31
N PRO A 248 14.46 -4.62 1.89
CA PRO A 248 14.07 -4.20 3.24
C PRO A 248 12.68 -3.56 3.34
N VAL A 249 12.10 -3.07 2.24
CA VAL A 249 10.82 -2.37 2.24
C VAL A 249 9.73 -3.26 1.65
N THR A 250 8.80 -3.66 2.48
CA THR A 250 7.64 -4.46 2.02
C THR A 250 6.71 -3.60 1.17
N VAL A 251 6.26 -4.13 0.04
CA VAL A 251 5.24 -3.48 -0.79
C VAL A 251 3.88 -4.14 -0.60
N ALA A 252 2.82 -3.33 -0.47
CA ALA A 252 1.46 -3.80 -0.26
C ALA A 252 0.47 -3.12 -1.23
N ALA A 253 -0.38 -3.90 -1.86
CA ALA A 253 -1.40 -3.44 -2.80
C ALA A 253 -2.81 -3.84 -2.35
N VAL A 254 -3.80 -2.97 -2.58
CA VAL A 254 -5.18 -3.22 -2.15
C VAL A 254 -5.86 -4.39 -2.86
N GLY A 255 -5.33 -4.82 -4.00
CA GLY A 255 -5.88 -5.91 -4.80
C GLY A 255 -5.04 -6.22 -6.04
N PRO A 256 -5.35 -7.30 -6.79
CA PRO A 256 -4.52 -7.82 -7.87
C PRO A 256 -4.34 -6.81 -9.02
N VAL A 257 -5.36 -6.05 -9.39
CA VAL A 257 -5.23 -5.01 -10.44
C VAL A 257 -4.21 -3.94 -10.05
N THR A 258 -4.17 -3.55 -8.75
CA THR A 258 -3.17 -2.60 -8.23
C THR A 258 -1.79 -3.23 -8.16
N ALA A 259 -1.72 -4.53 -7.88
CA ALA A 259 -0.48 -5.28 -7.74
C ALA A 259 0.19 -5.58 -9.09
N GLN A 260 -0.56 -5.61 -10.21
CA GLN A 260 -0.03 -6.06 -11.48
C GLN A 260 1.24 -5.32 -11.94
N PRO A 261 1.31 -3.97 -11.93
CA PRO A 261 2.54 -3.27 -12.30
C PRO A 261 3.72 -3.55 -11.35
N LEU A 262 3.45 -3.93 -10.09
CA LEU A 262 4.48 -4.34 -9.14
C LEU A 262 5.02 -5.73 -9.48
N VAL A 263 4.14 -6.67 -9.81
CA VAL A 263 4.50 -8.03 -10.24
C VAL A 263 5.27 -7.99 -11.56
N ASP A 264 4.86 -7.16 -12.51
CA ASP A 264 5.55 -6.98 -13.79
C ASP A 264 6.97 -6.41 -13.60
N ALA A 265 7.20 -5.64 -12.54
CA ALA A 265 8.53 -5.17 -12.12
C ALA A 265 9.34 -6.22 -11.31
N GLY A 266 8.83 -7.44 -11.14
CA GLY A 266 9.48 -8.52 -10.42
C GLY A 266 9.41 -8.41 -8.90
N LEU A 267 8.39 -7.73 -8.37
CA LEU A 267 8.12 -7.61 -6.94
C LEU A 267 7.04 -8.60 -6.49
N THR A 268 7.02 -8.91 -5.19
CA THR A 268 6.02 -9.78 -4.58
C THR A 268 5.22 -8.98 -3.54
N PRO A 269 4.17 -8.24 -3.96
CA PRO A 269 3.41 -7.42 -3.05
C PRO A 269 2.50 -8.23 -2.14
N LEU A 270 2.26 -7.73 -0.92
CA LEU A 270 1.19 -8.21 -0.05
C LEU A 270 -0.16 -7.79 -0.64
N ILE A 271 -1.08 -8.76 -0.79
CA ILE A 271 -2.42 -8.53 -1.33
C ILE A 271 -3.43 -9.19 -0.37
N PRO A 272 -4.42 -8.45 0.17
CA PRO A 272 -5.43 -9.04 1.04
C PRO A 272 -6.43 -9.88 0.26
N ASP A 273 -7.01 -10.92 0.87
CA ASP A 273 -8.04 -11.78 0.27
C ASP A 273 -9.29 -10.99 -0.15
N ARG A 274 -9.63 -9.96 0.60
CA ARG A 274 -10.69 -9.00 0.25
C ARG A 274 -10.06 -7.69 -0.18
N TYR A 275 -10.31 -7.28 -1.42
CA TYR A 275 -9.72 -6.09 -2.07
C TYR A 275 -10.31 -4.78 -1.51
N ARG A 276 -10.14 -4.57 -0.22
CA ARG A 276 -10.65 -3.42 0.54
C ARG A 276 -9.58 -2.82 1.42
N MET A 277 -9.66 -1.52 1.63
CA MET A 277 -8.69 -0.77 2.44
C MET A 277 -8.57 -1.32 3.88
N GLY A 278 -9.69 -1.67 4.52
CA GLY A 278 -9.65 -2.25 5.86
C GLY A 278 -8.93 -3.60 5.93
N ALA A 279 -9.05 -4.43 4.88
CA ALA A 279 -8.32 -5.69 4.78
C ALA A 279 -6.82 -5.47 4.51
N LEU A 280 -6.46 -4.47 3.70
CA LEU A 280 -5.07 -4.06 3.48
C LEU A 280 -4.42 -3.59 4.79
N ILE A 281 -5.10 -2.72 5.55
CA ILE A 281 -4.61 -2.24 6.86
C ILE A 281 -4.35 -3.42 7.80
N ARG A 282 -5.29 -4.36 7.90
CA ARG A 282 -5.15 -5.54 8.75
C ARG A 282 -3.96 -6.39 8.32
N LEU A 283 -3.84 -6.69 7.02
CA LEU A 283 -2.75 -7.49 6.47
C LEU A 283 -1.37 -6.86 6.74
N VAL A 284 -1.23 -5.55 6.52
CA VAL A 284 0.01 -4.81 6.82
C VAL A 284 0.32 -4.87 8.32
N THR A 285 -0.70 -4.67 9.18
CA THR A 285 -0.53 -4.73 10.63
C THR A 285 -0.05 -6.11 11.07
N GLU A 286 -0.71 -7.17 10.64
CA GLU A 286 -0.35 -8.56 10.95
C GLU A 286 1.05 -8.91 10.43
N HIS A 287 1.36 -8.54 9.18
CA HIS A 287 2.66 -8.81 8.58
C HIS A 287 3.82 -8.17 9.35
N LEU A 288 3.70 -6.89 9.71
CA LEU A 288 4.73 -6.18 10.46
C LEU A 288 4.88 -6.72 11.88
N SER A 289 3.78 -6.96 12.59
CA SER A 289 3.80 -7.47 13.95
C SER A 289 4.41 -8.87 14.05
N LEU A 290 4.15 -9.74 13.06
CA LEU A 290 4.65 -11.12 13.07
C LEU A 290 6.08 -11.25 12.54
N ASN A 291 6.44 -10.49 11.49
CA ASN A 291 7.68 -10.72 10.75
C ASN A 291 8.77 -9.69 11.01
N HIS A 292 8.41 -8.48 11.48
CA HIS A 292 9.35 -7.37 11.61
C HIS A 292 9.61 -6.92 13.05
N VAL A 293 9.03 -7.62 14.04
CA VAL A 293 9.39 -7.45 15.44
C VAL A 293 10.44 -8.50 15.81
N ARG A 294 11.54 -8.06 16.38
CA ARG A 294 12.60 -8.91 16.93
C ARG A 294 12.75 -8.59 18.40
N ARG A 295 12.56 -9.60 19.26
CA ARG A 295 12.70 -9.46 20.71
C ARG A 295 13.74 -10.44 21.22
N LEU A 296 14.63 -9.95 22.06
CA LEU A 296 15.61 -10.74 22.76
C LEU A 296 15.54 -10.37 24.25
N GLU A 297 15.30 -11.36 25.08
CA GLU A 297 15.38 -11.22 26.52
C GLU A 297 16.75 -11.73 26.98
N THR A 298 17.47 -10.87 27.70
CA THR A 298 18.74 -11.18 28.31
C THR A 298 18.60 -11.10 29.83
N LYS A 299 19.61 -11.56 30.58
CA LYS A 299 19.60 -11.46 32.06
C LYS A 299 19.51 -10.01 32.57
N SER A 300 19.91 -9.03 31.76
CA SER A 300 20.03 -7.63 32.19
C SER A 300 19.10 -6.67 31.41
N ALA A 301 18.53 -7.09 30.30
CA ALA A 301 17.72 -6.21 29.48
C ALA A 301 16.79 -6.97 28.51
N THR A 302 15.63 -6.39 28.24
CA THR A 302 14.76 -6.75 27.12
C THR A 302 15.09 -5.84 25.93
N ILE A 303 15.52 -6.41 24.82
CA ILE A 303 15.82 -5.71 23.58
C ILE A 303 14.68 -5.97 22.61
N GLU A 304 14.03 -4.94 22.11
CA GLU A 304 12.98 -5.04 21.13
C GLU A 304 13.28 -4.14 19.94
N LEU A 305 13.33 -4.70 18.75
CA LEU A 305 13.48 -3.98 17.51
C LEU A 305 12.19 -4.10 16.68
N ARG A 306 11.53 -2.97 16.44
CA ARG A 306 10.34 -2.84 15.60
C ARG A 306 10.66 -1.95 14.40
N GLY A 307 10.80 -2.51 13.22
CA GLY A 307 11.28 -1.74 12.07
C GLY A 307 12.61 -1.05 12.38
N ARG A 308 12.60 0.25 12.51
CA ARG A 308 13.79 1.07 12.87
C ARG A 308 13.83 1.49 14.34
N CYS A 309 12.78 1.27 15.08
CA CYS A 309 12.69 1.64 16.48
C CYS A 309 13.31 0.54 17.36
N LEU A 310 14.43 0.85 18.00
CA LEU A 310 15.03 0.03 19.03
C LEU A 310 14.51 0.46 20.39
N ARG A 311 14.04 -0.51 21.17
CA ARG A 311 13.72 -0.33 22.59
C ARG A 311 14.56 -1.25 23.43
N ILE A 312 15.08 -0.71 24.52
CA ILE A 312 15.77 -1.48 25.54
C ILE A 312 15.11 -1.17 26.89
N ASN A 313 14.55 -2.18 27.52
CA ASN A 313 13.74 -2.03 28.74
C ASN A 313 12.60 -1.00 28.59
N GLY A 314 12.02 -0.89 27.38
CA GLY A 314 10.97 0.06 27.04
C GLY A 314 11.44 1.45 26.59
N GLU A 315 12.70 1.82 26.83
CA GLU A 315 13.27 3.09 26.40
C GLU A 315 13.67 3.06 24.91
N VAL A 316 13.30 4.10 24.18
CA VAL A 316 13.62 4.24 22.74
C VAL A 316 15.05 4.71 22.58
N ILE A 317 15.82 3.99 21.78
CA ILE A 317 17.20 4.32 21.44
C ILE A 317 17.29 4.59 19.94
N ASP A 318 17.79 5.75 19.57
CA ASP A 318 18.02 6.10 18.17
C ASP A 318 19.37 5.54 17.70
N LEU A 319 19.32 4.78 16.59
CA LEU A 319 20.51 4.20 15.98
C LEU A 319 20.70 4.74 14.57
N ALA A 320 21.94 5.09 14.23
CA ALA A 320 22.33 5.35 12.86
C ALA A 320 22.11 4.11 11.96
N PRO A 321 21.93 4.27 10.64
CA PRO A 321 21.55 3.16 9.75
C PRO A 321 22.46 1.93 9.80
N ALA A 322 23.76 2.08 9.78
CA ALA A 322 24.69 0.95 9.78
C ALA A 322 24.70 0.17 11.12
N PRO A 323 24.80 0.81 12.32
CA PRO A 323 24.58 0.13 13.60
C PRO A 323 23.21 -0.56 13.71
N LEU A 324 22.13 0.02 13.17
CA LEU A 324 20.80 -0.57 13.19
C LEU A 324 20.73 -1.85 12.33
N LEU A 325 21.33 -1.83 11.14
CA LEU A 325 21.39 -2.98 10.26
C LEU A 325 22.21 -4.12 10.88
N LEU A 326 23.33 -3.77 11.51
CA LEU A 326 24.14 -4.70 12.27
C LEU A 326 23.36 -5.34 13.42
N LEU A 327 22.66 -4.54 14.23
CA LEU A 327 21.84 -5.04 15.35
C LEU A 327 20.72 -5.96 14.85
N ARG A 328 20.06 -5.60 13.74
CA ARG A 328 19.01 -6.42 13.10
C ARG A 328 19.55 -7.81 12.72
N ALA A 329 20.75 -7.87 12.13
CA ALA A 329 21.38 -9.13 11.79
C ALA A 329 21.70 -9.98 13.03
N LEU A 330 22.28 -9.38 14.05
CA LEU A 330 22.62 -10.04 15.29
C LEU A 330 21.41 -10.56 16.05
N LEU A 331 20.30 -9.78 16.07
CA LEU A 331 19.00 -10.22 16.63
C LEU A 331 18.42 -11.39 15.82
N GLY A 332 18.49 -11.31 14.47
CA GLY A 332 18.03 -12.39 13.60
C GLY A 332 18.80 -13.69 13.79
N ALA A 333 20.06 -13.61 14.20
CA ALA A 333 20.90 -14.79 14.48
C ALA A 333 20.58 -15.47 15.82
N GLY A 334 19.72 -14.91 16.66
CA GLY A 334 19.26 -15.54 17.90
C GLY A 334 20.39 -15.97 18.86
N GLY A 335 21.47 -15.18 18.96
CA GLY A 335 22.65 -15.50 19.77
C GLY A 335 23.73 -16.34 19.06
N ALA A 336 23.47 -16.79 17.82
CA ALA A 336 24.50 -17.43 17.01
C ALA A 336 25.58 -16.42 16.57
N VAL A 337 26.80 -16.92 16.34
CA VAL A 337 27.92 -16.09 15.90
C VAL A 337 27.82 -15.81 14.40
N LEU A 338 27.76 -14.54 14.02
CA LEU A 338 27.92 -14.12 12.62
C LEU A 338 29.38 -13.79 12.31
N SER A 339 29.88 -14.32 11.19
CA SER A 339 31.25 -14.08 10.77
C SER A 339 31.48 -12.62 10.35
N ARG A 340 32.74 -12.18 10.41
CA ARG A 340 33.12 -10.83 9.98
C ARG A 340 32.82 -10.61 8.49
N GLU A 341 33.03 -11.64 7.67
CA GLU A 341 32.76 -11.61 6.24
C GLU A 341 31.26 -11.44 5.98
N ALA A 342 30.41 -12.28 6.57
CA ALA A 342 28.97 -12.19 6.43
C ALA A 342 28.39 -10.81 6.86
N LEU A 343 28.96 -10.23 7.95
CA LEU A 343 28.56 -8.91 8.41
C LEU A 343 29.08 -7.78 7.52
N SER A 344 30.29 -7.91 6.96
CA SER A 344 30.85 -6.93 6.01
C SER A 344 30.07 -6.92 4.69
N ASP A 345 29.68 -8.08 4.20
CA ASP A 345 28.87 -8.22 2.99
C ASP A 345 27.48 -7.61 3.21
N LEU A 346 26.82 -7.93 4.34
CA LEU A 346 25.51 -7.38 4.70
C LEU A 346 25.50 -5.84 4.78
N LEU A 347 26.63 -5.26 5.25
CA LEU A 347 26.77 -3.81 5.44
C LEU A 347 27.37 -3.11 4.21
N ASP A 348 27.61 -3.82 3.11
CA ASP A 348 28.29 -3.34 1.89
C ASP A 348 29.63 -2.62 2.18
N LEU A 349 30.37 -3.13 3.13
CA LEU A 349 31.63 -2.52 3.57
C LEU A 349 32.84 -2.89 2.68
N ARG A 350 32.61 -3.56 1.54
CA ARG A 350 33.62 -3.95 0.53
C ARG A 350 34.87 -4.57 1.14
N GLY A 351 34.72 -5.42 2.16
CA GLY A 351 35.80 -6.12 2.82
C GLY A 351 36.64 -5.27 3.79
N SER A 352 36.26 -4.06 4.11
CA SER A 352 36.96 -3.22 5.09
C SER A 352 36.67 -3.69 6.52
N VAL A 353 37.59 -4.48 7.08
CA VAL A 353 37.54 -4.95 8.47
C VAL A 353 37.45 -3.76 9.46
N HIS A 354 38.16 -2.67 9.19
CA HIS A 354 38.16 -1.49 10.02
C HIS A 354 36.77 -0.80 10.06
N ALA A 355 36.05 -0.74 8.93
CA ALA A 355 34.71 -0.16 8.87
C ALA A 355 33.69 -0.99 9.67
N LEU A 356 33.80 -2.31 9.65
CA LEU A 356 32.97 -3.17 10.51
C LEU A 356 33.26 -2.94 11.99
N ASP A 357 34.54 -2.91 12.40
CA ASP A 357 34.92 -2.68 13.80
C ASP A 357 34.44 -1.32 14.30
N MET A 358 34.48 -0.28 13.45
CA MET A 358 33.91 1.05 13.77
C MET A 358 32.39 1.00 13.92
N THR A 359 31.69 0.24 13.09
CA THR A 359 30.23 0.06 13.17
C THR A 359 29.86 -0.70 14.45
N VAL A 360 30.60 -1.74 14.81
CA VAL A 360 30.42 -2.47 16.07
C VAL A 360 30.69 -1.57 17.27
N SER A 361 31.75 -0.75 17.23
CA SER A 361 32.06 0.21 18.29
C SER A 361 30.93 1.22 18.48
N ARG A 362 30.41 1.79 17.39
CA ARG A 362 29.26 2.72 17.43
C ARG A 362 28.02 2.05 18.01
N LEU A 363 27.71 0.81 17.57
CA LEU A 363 26.59 0.06 18.14
C LEU A 363 26.76 -0.11 19.65
N ARG A 364 27.94 -0.54 20.12
CA ARG A 364 28.22 -0.70 21.55
C ARG A 364 28.07 0.59 22.35
N SER A 365 28.50 1.71 21.79
CA SER A 365 28.38 3.02 22.44
C SER A 365 26.94 3.53 22.52
N SER A 366 26.07 3.07 21.62
CA SER A 366 24.64 3.43 21.61
C SER A 366 23.79 2.54 22.49
N LEU A 367 24.33 1.41 22.96
CA LEU A 367 23.60 0.48 23.86
C LEU A 367 23.93 0.82 25.32
N PRO A 368 22.94 0.67 26.25
CA PRO A 368 23.15 0.87 27.69
C PRO A 368 24.26 -0.03 28.26
N ASP A 369 24.38 -1.24 27.70
CA ASP A 369 25.47 -2.17 28.00
C ASP A 369 26.12 -2.62 26.68
N GLY A 370 27.29 -2.07 26.40
CA GLY A 370 28.07 -2.44 25.21
C GLY A 370 28.54 -3.91 25.19
N LYS A 371 28.50 -4.60 26.35
CA LYS A 371 28.83 -6.03 26.47
C LYS A 371 27.76 -6.93 25.84
N LEU A 372 26.56 -6.40 25.56
CA LEU A 372 25.52 -7.12 24.82
C LEU A 372 26.00 -7.59 23.45
N VAL A 373 26.90 -6.82 22.79
CA VAL A 373 27.54 -7.25 21.54
C VAL A 373 28.89 -7.87 21.86
N GLU A 374 28.94 -9.19 21.91
CA GLU A 374 30.15 -9.95 22.23
C GLU A 374 31.02 -10.18 21.00
N THR A 375 32.35 -10.00 21.15
CA THR A 375 33.31 -10.44 20.16
C THR A 375 33.71 -11.90 20.44
N VAL A 376 33.46 -12.78 19.47
CA VAL A 376 33.94 -14.16 19.53
C VAL A 376 35.26 -14.24 18.73
N VAL A 377 36.36 -14.38 19.45
CA VAL A 377 37.72 -14.34 18.88
C VAL A 377 37.86 -15.27 17.65
N LYS A 378 38.37 -14.72 16.56
CA LYS A 378 38.56 -15.38 15.25
C LYS A 378 37.27 -15.89 14.58
N ARG A 379 36.07 -15.64 15.14
CA ARG A 379 34.81 -16.14 14.58
C ARG A 379 33.84 -15.02 14.18
N GLY A 380 33.80 -13.89 14.88
CA GLY A 380 32.92 -12.78 14.56
C GLY A 380 32.24 -12.16 15.78
N TYR A 381 30.96 -11.84 15.65
CA TYR A 381 30.16 -11.15 16.67
C TYR A 381 28.84 -11.87 16.92
N ARG A 382 28.32 -11.75 18.14
CA ARG A 382 26.98 -12.22 18.51
C ARG A 382 26.33 -11.29 19.57
N LEU A 383 25.03 -11.41 19.71
CA LEU A 383 24.36 -10.88 20.91
C LEU A 383 24.45 -11.91 22.06
N ARG A 384 24.76 -11.41 23.22
CA ARG A 384 24.79 -12.21 24.45
C ARG A 384 23.35 -12.38 24.94
N ALA A 385 22.82 -13.61 24.88
CA ALA A 385 21.55 -13.98 25.46
C ALA A 385 21.66 -14.23 26.99
#